data_5506edf05d8288740e23cde93a5a02a5
#
_entry.id   5506edf05d8288740e23cde93a5a02a5
#
_cell.length_a   1.000
_cell.length_b   1.000
_cell.length_c   1.000
_cell.angle_alpha   90.00
_cell.angle_beta   90.00
_cell.angle_gamma   90.00
#
_symmetry.space_group_name_H-M   'P 1'
#
loop_
_entity.id
_entity.type
_entity.pdbx_description
1 polymer ?
#
loop_
_entity_poly.entity_id
_entity_poly.type
_entity_poly.pdbx_seq_one_letter_code
_entity_poly.pdbx_strand_id
1 'polypeptide(L)'
;DLDIKRLDELLGFKTEMWNARDSIRNYDYAVEAYMGLALMHNTLGRLALDFLIWHSQEFNFIRLPGRHSITSSIAPQMRIPYVLEFINATSGQITGRLTEALSVLKTASDQLEPATMLPAEFWTCCDESHAAIESLIDCLNEIEINKKRMAEKAQAHWVQATTLIAYLVNDK
;
A
#
# COMPACT_ATOMS: atom_id res chain seq x y z
N ASP A 1 4.87 -33.43 -31.45
CA ASP A 1 5.18 -31.99 -31.45
C ASP A 1 3.88 -31.22 -31.37
N LEU A 2 3.78 -30.28 -30.46
CA LEU A 2 2.65 -29.36 -30.34
C LEU A 2 2.78 -28.27 -31.41
N ASP A 3 1.70 -28.01 -32.15
CA ASP A 3 1.61 -26.85 -33.03
C ASP A 3 1.31 -25.60 -32.18
N ILE A 4 2.38 -24.91 -31.79
CA ILE A 4 2.33 -23.74 -30.91
C ILE A 4 1.54 -22.59 -31.56
N LYS A 5 1.70 -22.38 -32.87
CA LYS A 5 0.95 -21.32 -33.58
C LYS A 5 -0.55 -21.56 -33.51
N ARG A 6 -0.97 -22.80 -33.73
CA ARG A 6 -2.39 -23.17 -33.62
C ARG A 6 -2.90 -23.04 -32.18
N LEU A 7 -2.07 -23.33 -31.18
CA LEU A 7 -2.42 -23.19 -29.77
C LEU A 7 -2.59 -21.70 -29.40
N ASP A 8 -1.66 -20.86 -29.85
CA ASP A 8 -1.74 -19.40 -29.62
C ASP A 8 -3.00 -18.79 -30.24
N GLU A 9 -3.34 -19.17 -31.47
CA GLU A 9 -4.57 -18.76 -32.11
C GLU A 9 -5.82 -19.16 -31.29
N LEU A 10 -5.87 -20.42 -30.82
CA LEU A 10 -7.01 -20.94 -30.08
C LEU A 10 -7.17 -20.29 -28.70
N LEU A 11 -6.07 -19.92 -28.06
CA LEU A 11 -6.03 -19.26 -26.74
C LEU A 11 -6.10 -17.74 -26.84
N GLY A 12 -6.02 -17.18 -28.05
CA GLY A 12 -6.06 -15.74 -28.27
C GLY A 12 -4.77 -15.00 -27.93
N PHE A 13 -3.63 -15.70 -27.81
CA PHE A 13 -2.35 -15.07 -27.62
C PHE A 13 -1.81 -14.48 -28.94
N LYS A 14 -1.15 -13.35 -28.87
CA LYS A 14 -0.62 -12.62 -30.03
C LYS A 14 0.91 -12.59 -30.11
N THR A 15 1.58 -13.21 -29.15
CA THR A 15 3.02 -13.17 -29.02
C THR A 15 3.65 -14.51 -29.39
N GLU A 16 4.70 -14.47 -30.21
CA GLU A 16 5.48 -15.67 -30.51
C GLU A 16 6.41 -16.01 -29.35
N MET A 17 6.44 -17.27 -28.96
CA MET A 17 7.38 -17.79 -27.97
C MET A 17 8.76 -17.95 -28.61
N TRP A 18 9.66 -17.02 -28.32
CA TRP A 18 11.02 -17.04 -28.87
C TRP A 18 11.94 -18.06 -28.19
N ASN A 19 11.73 -18.29 -26.90
CA ASN A 19 12.53 -19.20 -26.10
C ASN A 19 11.63 -19.93 -25.08
N ALA A 20 11.35 -21.22 -25.36
CA ALA A 20 10.49 -22.04 -24.50
C ALA A 20 11.01 -22.18 -23.08
N ARG A 21 12.34 -22.22 -22.89
CA ARG A 21 12.96 -22.33 -21.58
C ARG A 21 12.74 -21.07 -20.75
N ASP A 22 12.94 -19.90 -21.34
CA ASP A 22 12.69 -18.60 -20.71
C ASP A 22 11.20 -18.44 -20.36
N SER A 23 10.33 -18.77 -21.31
CA SER A 23 8.87 -18.66 -21.12
C SER A 23 8.33 -19.51 -19.98
N ILE A 24 8.96 -20.65 -19.67
CA ILE A 24 8.58 -21.54 -18.55
C ILE A 24 9.14 -21.02 -17.21
N ARG A 25 10.28 -20.33 -17.23
CA ARG A 25 11.05 -19.98 -16.03
C ARG A 25 11.01 -18.50 -15.67
N ASN A 26 10.48 -17.67 -16.56
CA ASN A 26 10.37 -16.25 -16.31
C ASN A 26 9.12 -15.93 -15.49
N TYR A 27 9.33 -15.40 -14.29
CA TYR A 27 8.29 -14.95 -13.37
C TYR A 27 8.23 -13.43 -13.24
N ASP A 28 8.74 -12.69 -14.21
CA ASP A 28 8.77 -11.22 -14.22
C ASP A 28 7.35 -10.64 -14.03
N TYR A 29 6.33 -11.30 -14.58
CA TYR A 29 4.93 -10.93 -14.39
C TYR A 29 4.51 -10.93 -12.91
N ALA A 30 5.02 -11.86 -12.11
CA ALA A 30 4.73 -11.92 -10.69
C ALA A 30 5.43 -10.79 -9.94
N VAL A 31 6.69 -10.48 -10.31
CA VAL A 31 7.42 -9.35 -9.75
C VAL A 31 6.73 -8.03 -10.11
N GLU A 32 6.27 -7.87 -11.35
CA GLU A 32 5.52 -6.70 -11.80
C GLU A 32 4.26 -6.51 -10.95
N ALA A 33 3.53 -7.58 -10.66
CA ALA A 33 2.37 -7.54 -9.77
C ALA A 33 2.76 -7.14 -8.32
N TYR A 34 3.84 -7.70 -7.77
CA TYR A 34 4.37 -7.28 -6.45
C TYR A 34 4.78 -5.81 -6.45
N MET A 35 5.39 -5.32 -7.52
CA MET A 35 5.73 -3.89 -7.64
C MET A 35 4.49 -3.01 -7.61
N GLY A 36 3.44 -3.39 -8.32
CA GLY A 36 2.15 -2.69 -8.30
C GLY A 36 1.56 -2.62 -6.89
N LEU A 37 1.52 -3.76 -6.18
CA LEU A 37 1.07 -3.83 -4.79
C LEU A 37 1.94 -2.97 -3.87
N ALA A 38 3.27 -3.03 -3.99
CA ALA A 38 4.18 -2.24 -3.16
C ALA A 38 4.01 -0.73 -3.37
N LEU A 39 3.86 -0.26 -4.61
CA LEU A 39 3.61 1.15 -4.91
C LEU A 39 2.27 1.63 -4.35
N MET A 40 1.23 0.84 -4.49
CA MET A 40 -0.08 1.13 -3.92
C MET A 40 0.01 1.23 -2.38
N HIS A 41 0.58 0.21 -1.73
CA HIS A 41 0.70 0.17 -0.27
C HIS A 41 1.64 1.25 0.29
N ASN A 42 2.66 1.66 -0.44
CA ASN A 42 3.46 2.82 -0.05
C ASN A 42 2.61 4.10 0.05
N THR A 43 1.66 4.28 -0.87
CA THR A 43 0.71 5.40 -0.80
C THR A 43 -0.27 5.25 0.36
N LEU A 44 -0.81 4.06 0.59
CA LEU A 44 -1.72 3.79 1.71
C LEU A 44 -1.01 3.94 3.07
N GLY A 45 0.24 3.48 3.17
CA GLY A 45 1.07 3.64 4.37
C GLY A 45 1.34 5.11 4.70
N ARG A 46 1.62 5.94 3.69
CA ARG A 46 1.77 7.39 3.88
C ARG A 46 0.47 8.04 4.38
N LEU A 47 -0.66 7.69 3.80
CA LEU A 47 -1.97 8.17 4.25
C LEU A 47 -2.24 7.75 5.70
N ALA A 48 -1.96 6.50 6.04
CA ALA A 48 -2.11 6.00 7.41
C ALA A 48 -1.23 6.75 8.41
N LEU A 49 0.02 7.09 8.04
CA LEU A 49 0.92 7.90 8.87
C LEU A 49 0.39 9.32 9.07
N ASP A 50 -0.11 9.97 8.03
CA ASP A 50 -0.73 11.30 8.17
C ASP A 50 -1.92 11.24 9.13
N PHE A 51 -2.75 10.22 9.02
CA PHE A 51 -3.91 10.04 9.90
C PHE A 51 -3.51 9.68 11.35
N LEU A 52 -2.42 8.94 11.55
CA LEU A 52 -1.85 8.71 12.89
C LEU A 52 -1.49 10.03 13.57
N ILE A 53 -0.81 10.91 12.84
CA ILE A 53 -0.44 12.25 13.32
C ILE A 53 -1.71 13.07 13.60
N TRP A 54 -2.67 13.08 12.68
CA TRP A 54 -3.90 13.86 12.82
C TRP A 54 -4.82 13.37 13.94
N HIS A 55 -4.77 12.07 14.26
CA HIS A 55 -5.53 11.47 15.36
C HIS A 55 -4.93 11.77 16.73
N SER A 56 -3.65 12.12 16.81
CA SER A 56 -2.97 12.42 18.07
C SER A 56 -3.69 13.55 18.84
N GLN A 57 -3.57 13.55 20.17
CA GLN A 57 -4.17 14.59 21.02
C GLN A 57 -3.63 15.98 20.69
N GLU A 58 -2.38 16.08 20.25
CA GLU A 58 -1.74 17.33 19.88
C GLU A 58 -2.42 17.99 18.68
N PHE A 59 -2.69 17.20 17.62
CA PHE A 59 -3.37 17.70 16.42
C PHE A 59 -4.90 17.67 16.58
N ASN A 60 -5.45 16.54 16.95
CA ASN A 60 -6.89 16.31 17.12
C ASN A 60 -7.71 16.79 15.91
N PHE A 61 -7.20 16.51 14.70
CA PHE A 61 -7.84 16.88 13.44
C PHE A 61 -8.89 15.87 13.02
N ILE A 62 -8.68 14.60 13.39
CA ILE A 62 -9.59 13.52 13.12
C ILE A 62 -9.83 12.69 14.39
N ARG A 63 -10.98 12.00 14.42
CA ARG A 63 -11.29 11.01 15.43
C ARG A 63 -11.71 9.72 14.75
N LEU A 64 -11.16 8.61 15.21
CA LEU A 64 -11.54 7.28 14.76
C LEU A 64 -12.64 6.71 15.60
N PRO A 65 -13.57 5.94 15.00
CA PRO A 65 -14.56 5.15 15.75
C PRO A 65 -13.91 4.17 16.70
N GLY A 66 -14.63 3.83 17.78
CA GLY A 66 -14.12 2.93 18.80
C GLY A 66 -13.71 1.54 18.29
N ARG A 67 -14.34 1.05 17.21
CA ARG A 67 -14.03 -0.24 16.59
C ARG A 67 -12.69 -0.26 15.83
N HIS A 68 -12.18 0.89 15.43
CA HIS A 68 -10.88 1.05 14.76
C HIS A 68 -9.75 1.42 15.71
N SER A 69 -10.06 1.47 17.00
CA SER A 69 -9.13 1.80 18.07
C SER A 69 -9.16 0.73 19.15
N ILE A 70 -8.01 0.46 19.74
CA ILE A 70 -7.92 -0.39 20.93
C ILE A 70 -7.55 0.44 22.15
N THR A 71 -7.88 -0.06 23.32
CA THR A 71 -7.54 0.56 24.59
C THR A 71 -6.35 -0.18 25.20
N SER A 72 -5.37 0.55 25.71
CA SER A 72 -4.26 -0.06 26.44
C SER A 72 -4.75 -0.71 27.73
N SER A 73 -4.25 -1.91 28.04
CA SER A 73 -4.58 -2.63 29.27
C SER A 73 -4.10 -1.94 30.53
N ILE A 74 -3.03 -1.16 30.44
CA ILE A 74 -2.42 -0.43 31.57
C ILE A 74 -2.74 1.07 31.57
N ALA A 75 -3.26 1.60 30.46
CA ALA A 75 -3.60 3.01 30.29
C ALA A 75 -4.97 3.12 29.57
N PRO A 76 -6.09 2.88 30.29
CA PRO A 76 -7.41 2.76 29.69
C PRO A 76 -7.94 4.05 29.07
N GLN A 77 -7.33 5.18 29.36
CA GLN A 77 -7.62 6.48 28.72
C GLN A 77 -7.05 6.60 27.29
N MET A 78 -6.07 5.76 26.92
CA MET A 78 -5.46 5.80 25.60
C MET A 78 -6.38 5.15 24.55
N ARG A 79 -6.47 5.79 23.40
CA ARG A 79 -7.11 5.26 22.19
C ARG A 79 -6.05 5.07 21.13
N ILE A 80 -5.63 3.82 20.93
CA ILE A 80 -4.59 3.44 19.98
C ILE A 80 -5.25 3.19 18.64
N PRO A 81 -4.90 3.90 17.57
CA PRO A 81 -5.51 3.79 16.25
C PRO A 81 -5.00 2.55 15.50
N TYR A 82 -5.33 1.37 16.02
CA TYR A 82 -4.80 0.08 15.59
C TYR A 82 -4.92 -0.17 14.08
N VAL A 83 -6.05 0.21 13.47
CA VAL A 83 -6.25 0.03 12.02
C VAL A 83 -5.19 0.78 11.20
N LEU A 84 -4.86 2.01 11.59
CA LEU A 84 -3.84 2.79 10.89
C LEU A 84 -2.43 2.21 11.08
N GLU A 85 -2.13 1.71 12.27
CA GLU A 85 -0.86 1.02 12.55
C GLU A 85 -0.76 -0.28 11.73
N PHE A 86 -1.85 -1.04 11.63
CA PHE A 86 -1.92 -2.23 10.80
C PHE A 86 -1.65 -1.93 9.32
N ILE A 87 -2.30 -0.92 8.74
CA ILE A 87 -2.11 -0.53 7.34
C ILE A 87 -0.66 -0.11 7.08
N ASN A 88 -0.08 0.67 8.00
CA ASN A 88 1.30 1.09 7.87
C ASN A 88 2.28 -0.09 7.95
N ALA A 89 2.05 -1.03 8.86
CA ALA A 89 2.86 -2.24 8.99
C ALA A 89 2.75 -3.13 7.74
N THR A 90 1.54 -3.34 7.21
CA THR A 90 1.29 -4.12 5.98
C THR A 90 2.02 -3.51 4.78
N SER A 91 2.10 -2.18 4.69
CA SER A 91 2.88 -1.49 3.65
C SER A 91 4.36 -1.90 3.67
N GLY A 92 4.95 -1.98 4.87
CA GLY A 92 6.32 -2.46 5.05
C GLY A 92 6.49 -3.94 4.69
N GLN A 93 5.56 -4.80 5.10
CA GLN A 93 5.57 -6.22 4.79
C GLN A 93 5.52 -6.48 3.26
N ILE A 94 4.62 -5.82 2.55
CA ILE A 94 4.48 -5.97 1.09
C ILE A 94 5.75 -5.52 0.37
N THR A 95 6.40 -4.45 0.81
CA THR A 95 7.70 -4.03 0.29
C THR A 95 8.79 -5.08 0.56
N GLY A 96 8.77 -5.71 1.73
CA GLY A 96 9.66 -6.83 2.06
C GLY A 96 9.46 -8.03 1.14
N ARG A 97 8.20 -8.41 0.85
CA ARG A 97 7.87 -9.51 -0.06
C ARG A 97 8.30 -9.24 -1.51
N LEU A 98 8.22 -8.01 -1.99
CA LEU A 98 8.81 -7.65 -3.29
C LEU A 98 10.32 -7.91 -3.31
N THR A 99 11.03 -7.53 -2.25
CA THR A 99 12.48 -7.76 -2.14
C THR A 99 12.78 -9.26 -2.07
N GLU A 100 11.99 -10.04 -1.35
CA GLU A 100 12.06 -11.49 -1.30
C GLU A 100 11.86 -12.12 -2.67
N ALA A 101 10.80 -11.73 -3.40
CA ALA A 101 10.53 -12.22 -4.76
C ALA A 101 11.70 -11.96 -5.71
N LEU A 102 12.25 -10.75 -5.73
CA LEU A 102 13.42 -10.40 -6.51
C LEU A 102 14.65 -11.24 -6.13
N SER A 103 14.81 -11.56 -4.85
CA SER A 103 15.95 -12.34 -4.36
C SER A 103 15.82 -13.83 -4.72
N VAL A 104 14.61 -14.38 -4.65
CA VAL A 104 14.32 -15.77 -4.98
C VAL A 104 14.46 -16.03 -6.49
N LEU A 105 14.07 -15.08 -7.32
CA LEU A 105 14.19 -15.20 -8.78
C LEU A 105 15.62 -15.07 -9.31
N LYS A 106 16.56 -14.64 -8.47
CA LYS A 106 17.97 -14.55 -8.81
C LYS A 106 18.63 -15.92 -8.81
N THR A 107 18.22 -16.81 -9.69
CA THR A 107 18.71 -18.18 -9.74
C THR A 107 19.11 -18.62 -11.14
N ALA A 108 19.85 -19.74 -11.20
CA ALA A 108 20.10 -20.41 -12.48
C ALA A 108 18.80 -20.97 -13.06
N SER A 109 18.70 -20.97 -14.38
CA SER A 109 17.49 -21.29 -15.14
C SER A 109 16.89 -22.69 -14.94
N ASP A 110 17.53 -23.56 -14.15
CA ASP A 110 17.09 -24.96 -13.94
C ASP A 110 16.57 -25.25 -12.53
N GLN A 111 16.46 -24.25 -11.67
CA GLN A 111 15.98 -24.47 -10.29
C GLN A 111 14.46 -24.43 -10.24
N LEU A 112 13.87 -25.41 -9.51
CA LEU A 112 12.43 -25.59 -9.38
C LEU A 112 11.83 -24.86 -8.17
N GLU A 113 12.60 -24.71 -7.08
CA GLU A 113 12.11 -24.06 -5.85
C GLU A 113 11.51 -22.67 -6.06
N PRO A 114 12.12 -21.75 -6.81
CA PRO A 114 11.52 -20.43 -7.04
C PRO A 114 10.11 -20.51 -7.62
N ALA A 115 9.89 -21.48 -8.51
CA ALA A 115 8.61 -21.71 -9.15
C ALA A 115 7.52 -22.21 -8.19
N THR A 116 7.90 -22.85 -7.10
CA THR A 116 6.96 -23.38 -6.11
C THR A 116 6.72 -22.46 -4.92
N MET A 117 7.71 -21.66 -4.56
CA MET A 117 7.61 -20.72 -3.41
C MET A 117 6.86 -19.43 -3.73
N LEU A 118 7.12 -18.84 -4.89
CA LEU A 118 6.54 -17.55 -5.28
C LEU A 118 5.01 -17.54 -5.32
N PRO A 119 4.30 -18.52 -5.89
CA PRO A 119 2.84 -18.46 -5.99
C PRO A 119 2.13 -18.46 -4.63
N ALA A 120 2.60 -19.24 -3.66
CA ALA A 120 1.98 -19.28 -2.33
C ALA A 120 2.09 -17.95 -1.61
N GLU A 121 3.28 -17.36 -1.59
CA GLU A 121 3.53 -16.08 -0.97
C GLU A 121 2.83 -14.91 -1.70
N PHE A 122 2.68 -15.00 -3.02
CA PHE A 122 1.95 -14.00 -3.80
C PHE A 122 0.48 -13.92 -3.38
N TRP A 123 -0.20 -15.05 -3.27
CA TRP A 123 -1.60 -15.08 -2.86
C TRP A 123 -1.78 -14.59 -1.42
N THR A 124 -0.90 -14.97 -0.51
CA THR A 124 -0.88 -14.43 0.86
C THR A 124 -0.72 -12.90 0.85
N CYS A 125 0.17 -12.38 0.01
CA CYS A 125 0.35 -10.93 -0.16
C CYS A 125 -0.91 -10.25 -0.70
N CYS A 126 -1.61 -10.86 -1.64
CA CYS A 126 -2.88 -10.36 -2.16
C CYS A 126 -3.97 -10.31 -1.07
N ASP A 127 -4.09 -11.36 -0.26
CA ASP A 127 -5.07 -11.44 0.82
C ASP A 127 -4.79 -10.40 1.91
N GLU A 128 -3.53 -10.23 2.32
CA GLU A 128 -3.12 -9.20 3.28
C GLU A 128 -3.37 -7.79 2.73
N SER A 129 -3.08 -7.57 1.44
CA SER A 129 -3.36 -6.32 0.76
C SER A 129 -4.86 -6.01 0.74
N HIS A 130 -5.68 -7.00 0.42
CA HIS A 130 -7.13 -6.86 0.39
C HIS A 130 -7.68 -6.51 1.78
N ALA A 131 -7.26 -7.23 2.81
CA ALA A 131 -7.67 -6.98 4.19
C ALA A 131 -7.29 -5.56 4.67
N ALA A 132 -6.11 -5.09 4.30
CA ALA A 132 -5.66 -3.73 4.64
C ALA A 132 -6.50 -2.66 3.94
N ILE A 133 -6.82 -2.86 2.65
CA ILE A 133 -7.66 -1.94 1.87
C ILE A 133 -9.09 -1.89 2.44
N GLU A 134 -9.71 -3.04 2.69
CA GLU A 134 -11.05 -3.09 3.28
C GLU A 134 -11.09 -2.41 4.65
N SER A 135 -10.09 -2.66 5.49
CA SER A 135 -9.97 -2.01 6.81
C SER A 135 -9.83 -0.49 6.69
N LEU A 136 -9.10 -0.01 5.68
CA LEU A 136 -8.96 1.43 5.42
C LEU A 136 -10.28 2.04 4.93
N ILE A 137 -10.96 1.39 3.98
CA ILE A 137 -12.26 1.84 3.46
C ILE A 137 -13.27 1.96 4.61
N ASP A 138 -13.32 0.94 5.46
CA ASP A 138 -14.22 0.91 6.60
C ASP A 138 -13.90 2.04 7.60
N CYS A 139 -12.63 2.28 7.86
CA CYS A 139 -12.16 3.39 8.67
C CYS A 139 -12.53 4.76 8.08
N LEU A 140 -12.32 4.96 6.76
CA LEU A 140 -12.60 6.22 6.08
C LEU A 140 -14.09 6.57 6.04
N ASN A 141 -14.97 5.57 5.97
CA ASN A 141 -16.41 5.78 5.97
C ASN A 141 -16.94 6.32 7.31
N GLU A 142 -16.22 6.12 8.39
CA GLU A 142 -16.66 6.49 9.73
C GLU A 142 -15.76 7.53 10.42
N ILE A 143 -14.73 8.00 9.77
CA ILE A 143 -13.81 8.99 10.33
C ILE A 143 -14.52 10.33 10.57
N GLU A 144 -14.39 10.87 11.76
CA GLU A 144 -14.90 12.18 12.11
C GLU A 144 -13.82 13.25 11.91
N ILE A 145 -14.14 14.31 11.17
CA ILE A 145 -13.23 15.42 10.91
C ILE A 145 -13.52 16.58 11.86
N ASN A 146 -12.54 16.99 12.66
CA ASN A 146 -12.61 18.15 13.53
C ASN A 146 -12.30 19.44 12.76
N LYS A 147 -13.27 19.90 11.98
CA LYS A 147 -13.13 21.10 11.13
C LYS A 147 -12.77 22.33 11.94
N LYS A 148 -13.29 22.47 13.16
CA LYS A 148 -12.99 23.62 14.03
C LYS A 148 -11.51 23.66 14.39
N ARG A 149 -10.97 22.53 14.85
CA ARG A 149 -9.56 22.41 15.23
C ARG A 149 -8.63 22.64 14.03
N MET A 150 -8.98 22.12 12.86
CA MET A 150 -8.24 22.39 11.62
C MET A 150 -8.21 23.86 11.26
N ALA A 151 -9.37 24.54 11.34
CA ALA A 151 -9.46 25.97 11.07
C ALA A 151 -8.64 26.81 12.05
N GLU A 152 -8.68 26.49 13.35
CA GLU A 152 -7.86 27.14 14.38
C GLU A 152 -6.37 27.04 14.06
N LYS A 153 -5.90 25.85 13.72
CA LYS A 153 -4.49 25.63 13.37
C LYS A 153 -4.07 26.28 12.07
N ALA A 154 -4.94 26.27 11.05
CA ALA A 154 -4.68 26.94 9.77
C ALA A 154 -4.53 28.46 9.87
N GLN A 155 -5.11 29.08 10.91
CA GLN A 155 -5.02 30.52 11.16
C GLN A 155 -3.89 30.86 12.15
N ALA A 156 -3.29 29.88 12.81
CA ALA A 156 -2.28 30.11 13.81
C ALA A 156 -0.87 30.31 13.20
N HIS A 157 -0.01 31.05 13.92
CA HIS A 157 1.44 31.10 13.66
C HIS A 157 1.87 31.49 12.23
N TRP A 158 1.12 32.39 11.56
CA TRP A 158 1.49 32.88 10.22
C TRP A 158 1.58 31.79 9.14
N VAL A 159 0.84 30.69 9.28
CA VAL A 159 0.82 29.59 8.29
C VAL A 159 0.48 30.11 6.87
N GLN A 160 -0.27 31.20 6.77
CA GLN A 160 -0.67 31.83 5.51
C GLN A 160 0.33 32.88 4.97
N ALA A 161 1.49 33.05 5.62
CA ALA A 161 2.47 34.09 5.21
C ALA A 161 2.91 33.94 3.75
N THR A 162 3.12 32.70 3.27
CA THR A 162 3.50 32.43 1.87
C THR A 162 2.41 32.87 0.88
N THR A 163 1.15 32.62 1.22
CA THR A 163 0.01 33.05 0.39
C THR A 163 -0.09 34.59 0.36
N LEU A 164 0.11 35.25 1.50
CA LEU A 164 0.14 36.70 1.57
C LEU A 164 1.29 37.29 0.74
N ILE A 165 2.47 36.71 0.81
CA ILE A 165 3.63 37.13 -0.01
C ILE A 165 3.31 36.97 -1.50
N ALA A 166 2.77 35.83 -1.91
CA ALA A 166 2.38 35.59 -3.30
C ALA A 166 1.34 36.60 -3.79
N TYR A 167 0.36 36.90 -2.97
CA TYR A 167 -0.64 37.92 -3.27
C TYR A 167 0.01 39.32 -3.47
N LEU A 168 0.86 39.76 -2.55
CA LEU A 168 1.53 41.04 -2.62
C LEU A 168 2.51 41.17 -3.79
N VAL A 169 3.05 40.07 -4.28
CA VAL A 169 3.96 40.06 -5.45
C VAL A 169 3.18 40.10 -6.76
N ASN A 170 2.03 39.45 -6.82
CA ASN A 170 1.24 39.36 -8.06
C ASN A 170 0.32 40.58 -8.28
N ASP A 171 0.06 41.36 -7.25
CA ASP A 171 -0.79 42.59 -7.34
C ASP A 171 0.01 43.86 -7.73
N LYS A 172 1.24 43.68 -8.24
CA LYS A 172 2.05 44.73 -8.86
C LYS A 172 2.15 44.51 -10.37
#